data_40783d4070ca39217e893f1b53dca518
#
_entry.id   40783d4070ca39217e893f1b53dca518
#
_cell.length_a   1.000
_cell.length_b   1.000
_cell.length_c   1.000
_cell.angle_alpha   90.00
_cell.angle_beta   90.00
_cell.angle_gamma   90.00
#
_symmetry.space_group_name_H-M   'P 1'
#
loop_
_entity.id
_entity.type
_entity.pdbx_description
1 polymer ?
#
loop_
_entity_poly.entity_id
_entity_poly.type
_entity_poly.pdbx_seq_one_letter_code
_entity_poly.pdbx_strand_id
1 'polypeptide(L)'
;MTDERVNDTDVIREEEDVNSLPEKDTAEDHAITAAYEAGRAEAMKETDARITELENKLKAAQLAAARRETEIRCGAYLRERGLSEEMTSFLLAPGEAEVEEETLLRRVEALSGAVEAAAMRELQSRAVRIRPEGGKSAPLSGAVIRDMPIARLAELMG
;
A
#
# COMPACT_ATOMS: atom_id res chain seq x y z
N MET A 1 -74.31 73.76 -17.76
CA MET A 1 -74.34 73.69 -19.21
C MET A 1 -73.65 72.46 -19.64
N THR A 2 -74.47 71.59 -20.14
CA THR A 2 -74.33 70.55 -21.19
C THR A 2 -73.36 69.40 -20.83
N ASP A 3 -73.92 68.26 -20.50
CA ASP A 3 -74.47 67.18 -21.36
C ASP A 3 -73.43 66.58 -22.24
N GLU A 4 -73.16 65.31 -22.18
CA GLU A 4 -73.81 64.23 -22.90
C GLU A 4 -73.08 62.92 -22.67
N ARG A 5 -73.79 61.91 -22.23
CA ARG A 5 -74.11 60.63 -22.90
C ARG A 5 -72.97 59.66 -23.23
N VAL A 6 -73.00 58.63 -22.43
CA VAL A 6 -73.42 57.24 -22.80
C VAL A 6 -72.92 56.75 -24.15
N ASN A 7 -72.15 55.72 -24.07
CA ASN A 7 -72.35 54.62 -24.98
C ASN A 7 -71.96 53.30 -24.33
N ASP A 8 -72.99 52.59 -23.99
CA ASP A 8 -72.98 51.15 -23.83
C ASP A 8 -72.43 50.51 -25.12
N THR A 9 -71.42 49.78 -25.04
CA THR A 9 -71.10 48.78 -26.04
C THR A 9 -70.86 47.48 -25.33
N ASP A 10 -71.85 46.64 -25.37
CA ASP A 10 -71.83 45.22 -25.16
C ASP A 10 -70.65 44.64 -25.85
N VAL A 11 -69.63 44.28 -25.10
CA VAL A 11 -68.62 43.34 -25.56
C VAL A 11 -69.04 41.96 -25.08
N ILE A 12 -69.65 41.26 -26.00
CA ILE A 12 -69.90 39.85 -25.96
C ILE A 12 -68.56 39.20 -25.68
N ARG A 13 -68.38 38.73 -24.45
CA ARG A 13 -67.29 37.79 -24.11
C ARG A 13 -67.66 36.45 -24.75
N GLU A 14 -67.10 36.21 -25.90
CA GLU A 14 -66.92 34.84 -26.37
C GLU A 14 -65.95 34.18 -25.36
N GLU A 15 -66.51 33.39 -24.45
CA GLU A 15 -65.78 32.40 -23.69
C GLU A 15 -65.34 31.37 -24.70
N GLU A 16 -64.13 31.59 -25.32
CA GLU A 16 -63.43 30.55 -26.03
C GLU A 16 -63.07 29.48 -24.99
N ASP A 17 -63.70 28.38 -25.19
CA ASP A 17 -63.57 27.12 -24.51
C ASP A 17 -62.11 26.61 -24.72
N VAL A 18 -61.15 27.11 -23.94
CA VAL A 18 -59.74 26.79 -24.02
C VAL A 18 -59.44 25.45 -23.30
N ASN A 19 -60.47 24.59 -23.16
CA ASN A 19 -60.28 23.35 -22.41
C ASN A 19 -60.41 22.09 -23.27
N SER A 20 -59.84 22.10 -24.47
CA SER A 20 -59.65 20.87 -25.25
C SER A 20 -58.24 20.80 -25.82
N LEU A 21 -57.26 20.83 -24.94
CA LEU A 21 -55.93 20.25 -25.25
C LEU A 21 -56.13 18.74 -25.30
N PRO A 22 -55.68 18.07 -26.36
CA PRO A 22 -55.87 16.63 -26.47
C PRO A 22 -55.08 15.87 -25.40
N GLU A 23 -55.79 15.11 -24.58
CA GLU A 23 -55.22 14.22 -23.55
C GLU A 23 -54.21 13.18 -24.11
N LYS A 24 -53.91 13.23 -25.39
CA LYS A 24 -52.94 12.35 -26.06
C LYS A 24 -51.47 12.69 -25.74
N ASP A 25 -51.16 13.94 -25.43
CA ASP A 25 -49.78 14.39 -25.22
C ASP A 25 -49.23 13.96 -23.84
N THR A 26 -50.13 13.77 -22.85
CA THR A 26 -49.71 13.42 -21.48
C THR A 26 -49.14 12.00 -21.34
N ALA A 27 -49.60 11.04 -22.12
CA ALA A 27 -49.11 9.65 -22.04
C ALA A 27 -47.71 9.50 -22.69
N GLU A 28 -47.50 10.23 -23.79
CA GLU A 28 -46.18 10.25 -24.47
C GLU A 28 -45.16 11.02 -23.63
N ASP A 29 -45.53 12.14 -23.03
CA ASP A 29 -44.67 12.90 -22.12
C ASP A 29 -44.31 12.12 -20.87
N HIS A 30 -45.23 11.35 -20.31
CA HIS A 30 -44.96 10.45 -19.19
C HIS A 30 -44.00 9.29 -19.59
N ALA A 31 -44.16 8.74 -20.79
CA ALA A 31 -43.28 7.69 -21.29
C ALA A 31 -41.84 8.23 -21.53
N ILE A 32 -41.70 9.42 -22.09
CA ILE A 32 -40.41 10.09 -22.30
C ILE A 32 -39.72 10.38 -20.97
N THR A 33 -40.46 10.94 -20.00
CA THR A 33 -39.95 11.25 -18.66
C THR A 33 -39.50 9.96 -17.95
N ALA A 34 -40.28 8.89 -17.99
CA ALA A 34 -39.92 7.62 -17.40
C ALA A 34 -38.66 6.98 -18.05
N ALA A 35 -38.58 7.09 -19.39
CA ALA A 35 -37.37 6.61 -20.11
C ALA A 35 -36.12 7.42 -19.74
N TYR A 36 -36.26 8.75 -19.59
CA TYR A 36 -35.17 9.62 -19.16
C TYR A 36 -34.71 9.30 -17.73
N GLU A 37 -35.65 9.14 -16.81
CA GLU A 37 -35.36 8.78 -15.43
C GLU A 37 -34.69 7.40 -15.31
N ALA A 38 -35.16 6.41 -16.09
CA ALA A 38 -34.55 5.10 -16.14
C ALA A 38 -33.12 5.17 -16.68
N GLY A 39 -32.88 5.88 -17.78
CA GLY A 39 -31.55 6.09 -18.34
C GLY A 39 -30.60 6.81 -17.38
N ARG A 40 -31.11 7.82 -16.66
CA ARG A 40 -30.35 8.52 -15.64
C ARG A 40 -29.99 7.62 -14.46
N ALA A 41 -30.93 6.79 -14.02
CA ALA A 41 -30.69 5.86 -12.92
C ALA A 41 -29.67 4.77 -13.31
N GLU A 42 -29.69 4.31 -14.56
CA GLU A 42 -28.70 3.35 -15.08
C GLU A 42 -27.30 4.00 -15.19
N ALA A 43 -27.21 5.20 -15.75
CA ALA A 43 -25.97 5.96 -15.81
C ALA A 43 -25.37 6.24 -14.42
N MET A 44 -26.22 6.55 -13.43
CA MET A 44 -25.75 6.71 -12.04
C MET A 44 -25.19 5.41 -11.47
N LYS A 45 -25.84 4.27 -11.69
CA LYS A 45 -25.35 2.96 -11.25
C LYS A 45 -24.01 2.61 -11.90
N GLU A 46 -23.86 2.91 -13.18
CA GLU A 46 -22.60 2.68 -13.88
C GLU A 46 -21.46 3.57 -13.32
N THR A 47 -21.76 4.85 -13.07
CA THR A 47 -20.79 5.78 -12.47
C THR A 47 -20.40 5.36 -11.06
N ASP A 48 -21.34 4.95 -10.22
CA ASP A 48 -21.08 4.48 -8.85
C ASP A 48 -20.24 3.20 -8.86
N ALA A 49 -20.50 2.28 -9.79
CA ALA A 49 -19.69 1.08 -9.97
C ALA A 49 -18.24 1.43 -10.37
N ARG A 50 -18.06 2.39 -11.30
CA ARG A 50 -16.73 2.87 -11.70
C ARG A 50 -16.00 3.57 -10.57
N ILE A 51 -16.70 4.40 -9.80
CA ILE A 51 -16.11 5.07 -8.62
C ILE A 51 -15.61 4.02 -7.64
N THR A 52 -16.43 3.02 -7.29
CA THR A 52 -16.05 1.93 -6.38
C THR A 52 -14.84 1.14 -6.91
N GLU A 53 -14.80 0.85 -8.20
CA GLU A 53 -13.66 0.18 -8.83
C GLU A 53 -12.37 1.01 -8.74
N LEU A 54 -12.47 2.32 -9.03
CA LEU A 54 -11.32 3.22 -8.94
C LEU A 54 -10.82 3.41 -7.51
N GLU A 55 -11.73 3.50 -6.54
CA GLU A 55 -11.36 3.55 -5.12
C GLU A 55 -10.62 2.29 -4.66
N ASN A 56 -11.09 1.12 -5.09
CA ASN A 56 -10.41 -0.14 -4.79
C ASN A 56 -9.02 -0.22 -5.44
N LYS A 57 -8.89 0.22 -6.69
CA LYS A 57 -7.58 0.31 -7.37
C LYS A 57 -6.65 1.30 -6.68
N LEU A 58 -7.17 2.44 -6.26
CA LEU A 58 -6.38 3.44 -5.52
C LEU A 58 -5.87 2.88 -4.20
N LYS A 59 -6.74 2.25 -3.40
CA LYS A 59 -6.34 1.60 -2.14
C LYS A 59 -5.28 0.52 -2.36
N ALA A 60 -5.45 -0.32 -3.36
CA ALA A 60 -4.46 -1.34 -3.70
C ALA A 60 -3.12 -0.74 -4.11
N ALA A 61 -3.13 0.33 -4.91
CA ALA A 61 -1.92 1.05 -5.32
C ALA A 61 -1.22 1.72 -4.13
N GLN A 62 -1.97 2.33 -3.21
CA GLN A 62 -1.43 2.93 -1.99
C GLN A 62 -0.76 1.90 -1.09
N LEU A 63 -1.42 0.74 -0.87
CA LEU A 63 -0.84 -0.35 -0.09
C LEU A 63 0.44 -0.91 -0.74
N ALA A 64 0.44 -1.06 -2.08
CA ALA A 64 1.62 -1.51 -2.80
C ALA A 64 2.77 -0.49 -2.74
N ALA A 65 2.47 0.81 -2.77
CA ALA A 65 3.47 1.87 -2.63
C ALA A 65 4.07 1.88 -1.22
N ALA A 66 3.24 1.83 -0.18
CA ALA A 66 3.67 1.78 1.22
C ALA A 66 4.56 0.55 1.49
N ARG A 67 4.19 -0.62 0.93
CA ARG A 67 5.00 -1.82 1.04
C ARG A 67 6.38 -1.65 0.39
N ARG A 68 6.44 -1.12 -0.84
CA ARG A 68 7.73 -0.87 -1.53
C ARG A 68 8.62 0.09 -0.74
N GLU A 69 8.04 1.13 -0.16
CA GLU A 69 8.78 2.06 0.68
C GLU A 69 9.35 1.38 1.93
N THR A 70 8.56 0.52 2.57
CA THR A 70 9.01 -0.28 3.72
C THR A 70 10.11 -1.27 3.31
N GLU A 71 10.01 -1.92 2.14
CA GLU A 71 11.03 -2.80 1.59
C GLU A 71 12.34 -2.05 1.32
N ILE A 72 12.28 -0.85 0.74
CA ILE A 72 13.46 0.00 0.49
C ILE A 72 14.15 0.39 1.80
N ARG A 73 13.38 0.85 2.81
CA ARG A 73 13.91 1.20 4.13
C ARG A 73 14.56 -0.01 4.81
N CYS A 74 13.89 -1.17 4.77
CA CYS A 74 14.42 -2.42 5.30
C CYS A 74 15.75 -2.81 4.63
N GLY A 75 15.83 -2.75 3.29
CA GLY A 75 17.03 -3.03 2.54
C GLY A 75 18.18 -2.07 2.88
N ALA A 76 17.90 -0.79 3.11
CA ALA A 76 18.89 0.18 3.56
C ALA A 76 19.49 -0.20 4.93
N TYR A 77 18.65 -0.53 5.91
CA TYR A 77 19.09 -0.94 7.24
C TYR A 77 19.87 -2.26 7.23
N LEU A 78 19.48 -3.22 6.36
CA LEU A 78 20.25 -4.47 6.18
C LEU A 78 21.65 -4.18 5.64
N ARG A 79 21.78 -3.30 4.63
CA ARG A 79 23.08 -2.89 4.08
C ARG A 79 23.98 -2.22 5.10
N GLU A 80 23.44 -1.35 5.95
CA GLU A 80 24.18 -0.70 7.03
C GLU A 80 24.77 -1.72 8.03
N ARG A 81 24.11 -2.88 8.18
CA ARG A 81 24.59 -3.99 9.02
C ARG A 81 25.42 -5.03 8.25
N GLY A 82 25.74 -4.77 6.97
CA GLY A 82 26.50 -5.69 6.13
C GLY A 82 25.74 -6.95 5.72
N LEU A 83 24.41 -6.94 5.80
CA LEU A 83 23.54 -8.05 5.43
C LEU A 83 23.00 -7.87 4.00
N SER A 84 22.66 -9.00 3.35
CA SER A 84 22.06 -8.97 2.01
C SER A 84 20.63 -8.40 2.05
N GLU A 85 20.29 -7.57 1.08
CA GLU A 85 18.94 -7.03 0.89
C GLU A 85 17.89 -8.13 0.64
N GLU A 86 18.30 -9.30 0.13
CA GLU A 86 17.43 -10.46 -0.06
C GLU A 86 16.79 -10.94 1.24
N MET A 87 17.41 -10.62 2.39
CA MET A 87 16.87 -10.94 3.70
C MET A 87 15.64 -10.13 4.09
N THR A 88 15.26 -9.10 3.31
CA THR A 88 14.04 -8.31 3.51
C THR A 88 12.79 -9.20 3.57
N SER A 89 12.76 -10.27 2.78
CA SER A 89 11.64 -11.23 2.76
C SER A 89 11.43 -11.98 4.08
N PHE A 90 12.45 -12.09 4.91
CA PHE A 90 12.34 -12.71 6.25
C PHE A 90 11.89 -11.73 7.34
N LEU A 91 12.02 -10.43 7.08
CA LEU A 91 11.70 -9.38 8.06
C LEU A 91 10.29 -8.84 7.91
N LEU A 92 9.74 -8.89 6.69
CA LEU A 92 8.40 -8.39 6.37
C LEU A 92 7.43 -9.55 6.17
N ALA A 93 6.37 -9.58 6.96
CA ALA A 93 5.33 -10.59 6.83
C ALA A 93 4.53 -10.39 5.51
N PRO A 94 3.98 -11.49 4.94
CA PRO A 94 3.07 -11.39 3.81
C PRO A 94 1.85 -10.52 4.16
N GLY A 95 1.60 -9.46 3.38
CA GLY A 95 0.48 -8.54 3.61
C GLY A 95 0.78 -7.36 4.55
N GLU A 96 1.95 -7.32 5.19
CA GLU A 96 2.39 -6.19 5.99
C GLU A 96 2.89 -5.09 5.04
N ALA A 97 2.08 -4.05 4.86
CA ALA A 97 2.39 -2.97 3.93
C ALA A 97 3.19 -1.84 4.60
N GLU A 98 2.94 -1.62 5.88
CA GLU A 98 3.54 -0.53 6.64
C GLU A 98 4.03 -1.07 7.99
N VAL A 99 5.28 -0.79 8.30
CA VAL A 99 5.93 -1.18 9.56
C VAL A 99 6.55 0.06 10.18
N GLU A 100 6.31 0.25 11.47
CA GLU A 100 6.95 1.32 12.23
C GLU A 100 8.47 1.16 12.20
N GLU A 101 9.18 2.26 12.07
CA GLU A 101 10.64 2.31 11.96
C GLU A 101 11.34 1.60 13.13
N GLU A 102 10.89 1.85 14.35
CA GLU A 102 11.45 1.20 15.54
C GLU A 102 11.31 -0.34 15.49
N THR A 103 10.14 -0.81 15.03
CA THR A 103 9.88 -2.24 14.87
C THR A 103 10.78 -2.84 13.80
N LEU A 104 10.96 -2.13 12.69
CA LEU A 104 11.82 -2.56 11.60
C LEU A 104 13.28 -2.65 12.04
N LEU A 105 13.81 -1.62 12.72
CA LEU A 105 15.15 -1.61 13.28
C LEU A 105 15.38 -2.76 14.25
N ARG A 106 14.42 -3.02 15.15
CA ARG A 106 14.50 -4.12 16.11
C ARG A 106 14.54 -5.49 15.43
N ARG A 107 13.77 -5.67 14.34
CA ARG A 107 13.80 -6.91 13.53
C ARG A 107 15.15 -7.09 12.83
N VAL A 108 15.69 -6.03 12.24
CA VAL A 108 17.02 -6.05 11.57
C VAL A 108 18.11 -6.37 12.58
N GLU A 109 18.09 -5.79 13.76
CA GLU A 109 19.05 -6.04 14.83
C GLU A 109 19.00 -7.48 15.34
N ALA A 110 17.80 -8.01 15.54
CA ALA A 110 17.62 -9.42 15.91
C ALA A 110 18.14 -10.37 14.84
N LEU A 111 17.92 -10.08 13.56
CA LEU A 111 18.46 -10.88 12.44
C LEU A 111 19.98 -10.80 12.38
N SER A 112 20.58 -9.61 12.50
CA SER A 112 22.03 -9.41 12.54
C SER A 112 22.67 -10.25 13.67
N GLY A 113 22.15 -10.15 14.88
CA GLY A 113 22.63 -10.96 15.99
C GLY A 113 22.50 -12.47 15.78
N ALA A 114 21.41 -12.90 15.13
CA ALA A 114 21.23 -14.33 14.79
C ALA A 114 22.26 -14.81 13.75
N VAL A 115 22.54 -14.00 12.74
CA VAL A 115 23.55 -14.31 11.69
C VAL A 115 24.94 -14.34 12.30
N GLU A 116 25.31 -13.37 13.13
CA GLU A 116 26.60 -13.35 13.84
C GLU A 116 26.76 -14.58 14.75
N ALA A 117 25.71 -14.92 15.51
CA ALA A 117 25.77 -16.11 16.37
C ALA A 117 25.89 -17.40 15.56
N ALA A 118 25.26 -17.50 14.40
CA ALA A 118 25.39 -18.65 13.51
C ALA A 118 26.79 -18.73 12.92
N ALA A 119 27.35 -17.60 12.46
CA ALA A 119 28.74 -17.56 11.96
C ALA A 119 29.78 -17.98 13.03
N MET A 120 29.60 -17.49 14.25
CA MET A 120 30.48 -17.87 15.37
C MET A 120 30.43 -19.39 15.69
N ARG A 121 29.21 -19.97 15.68
CA ARG A 121 29.05 -21.43 15.87
C ARG A 121 29.75 -22.23 14.76
N GLU A 122 29.60 -21.78 13.52
CA GLU A 122 30.24 -22.42 12.37
C GLU A 122 31.77 -22.34 12.49
N LEU A 123 32.34 -21.18 12.83
CA LEU A 123 33.80 -21.04 13.06
C LEU A 123 34.28 -21.93 14.20
N GLN A 124 33.55 -22.00 15.31
CA GLN A 124 33.86 -22.88 16.42
C GLN A 124 33.83 -24.36 16.00
N SER A 125 32.83 -24.77 15.21
CA SER A 125 32.73 -26.14 14.73
C SER A 125 33.89 -26.53 13.80
N ARG A 126 34.35 -25.60 12.96
CA ARG A 126 35.52 -25.80 12.09
C ARG A 126 36.80 -25.84 12.89
N ALA A 127 37.00 -24.97 13.86
CA ALA A 127 38.16 -24.95 14.73
C ALA A 127 38.32 -26.28 15.51
N VAL A 128 37.22 -26.89 15.95
CA VAL A 128 37.25 -28.21 16.61
C VAL A 128 37.63 -29.32 15.64
N ARG A 129 37.27 -29.25 14.36
CA ARG A 129 37.61 -30.26 13.33
C ARG A 129 39.07 -30.21 12.88
N ILE A 130 39.74 -29.04 13.03
CA ILE A 130 41.16 -28.87 12.64
C ILE A 130 42.13 -29.32 13.74
N ARG A 131 41.62 -29.81 14.87
CA ARG A 131 42.51 -30.33 15.94
C ARG A 131 43.20 -31.60 15.44
N PRO A 132 44.55 -31.59 15.19
CA PRO A 132 45.23 -32.77 14.75
C PRO A 132 45.20 -33.82 15.88
N GLU A 133 44.67 -35.00 15.56
CA GLU A 133 44.78 -36.15 16.44
C GLU A 133 46.28 -36.48 16.61
N GLY A 134 46.89 -36.13 17.71
CA GLY A 134 48.22 -36.59 18.05
C GLY A 134 49.20 -35.63 18.68
N GLY A 135 48.85 -34.38 18.99
CA GLY A 135 49.79 -33.48 19.67
C GLY A 135 49.34 -33.13 21.10
N LYS A 136 50.12 -33.49 22.10
CA LYS A 136 50.02 -32.98 23.48
C LYS A 136 50.46 -31.51 23.52
N SER A 137 49.80 -30.65 22.73
CA SER A 137 50.00 -29.19 22.84
C SER A 137 48.88 -28.64 23.74
N ALA A 138 49.29 -28.07 24.86
CA ALA A 138 48.40 -27.34 25.73
C ALA A 138 47.62 -26.27 24.91
N PRO A 139 46.34 -26.04 25.18
CA PRO A 139 45.59 -25.02 24.48
C PRO A 139 46.30 -23.68 24.68
N LEU A 140 46.76 -23.07 23.58
CA LEU A 140 47.30 -21.71 23.62
C LEU A 140 46.20 -20.79 24.13
N SER A 141 46.32 -20.31 25.35
CA SER A 141 45.44 -19.29 25.92
C SER A 141 45.57 -18.05 25.07
N GLY A 142 44.44 -17.37 24.79
CA GLY A 142 44.42 -16.11 24.01
C GLY A 142 45.37 -15.02 24.54
N ALA A 143 45.80 -15.11 25.82
CA ALA A 143 46.85 -14.30 26.40
C ALA A 143 48.26 -14.60 25.81
N VAL A 144 48.54 -15.86 25.47
CA VAL A 144 49.84 -16.28 24.92
C VAL A 144 49.98 -15.84 23.46
N ILE A 145 48.90 -15.77 22.72
CA ILE A 145 48.92 -15.31 21.31
C ILE A 145 49.19 -13.82 21.22
N ARG A 146 48.74 -13.04 22.23
CA ARG A 146 48.87 -11.57 22.24
C ARG A 146 50.34 -11.10 22.44
N ASP A 147 51.11 -11.90 23.11
CA ASP A 147 52.52 -11.56 23.43
C ASP A 147 53.54 -12.26 22.53
N MET A 148 53.07 -13.03 21.51
CA MET A 148 53.98 -13.71 20.58
C MET A 148 54.51 -12.74 19.50
N PRO A 149 55.84 -12.76 19.22
CA PRO A 149 56.38 -12.04 18.08
C PRO A 149 55.77 -12.55 16.76
N ILE A 150 55.48 -11.65 15.84
CA ILE A 150 54.86 -11.93 14.54
C ILE A 150 55.60 -13.03 13.75
N ALA A 151 56.94 -13.09 13.86
CA ALA A 151 57.75 -14.11 13.22
C ALA A 151 57.41 -15.54 13.68
N ARG A 152 57.01 -15.75 14.93
CA ARG A 152 56.66 -17.06 15.48
C ARG A 152 55.22 -17.47 15.18
N LEU A 153 54.34 -16.47 14.95
CA LEU A 153 52.99 -16.71 14.45
C LEU A 153 52.99 -17.22 13.00
N ALA A 154 53.92 -16.72 12.18
CA ALA A 154 54.09 -17.16 10.79
C ALA A 154 54.59 -18.61 10.69
N GLU A 155 55.46 -19.08 11.63
CA GLU A 155 55.91 -20.45 11.68
C GLU A 155 54.83 -21.46 12.14
N LEU A 156 53.82 -21.00 12.90
CA LEU A 156 52.73 -21.85 13.36
C LEU A 156 51.57 -21.95 12.33
N MET A 157 51.54 -21.06 11.36
CA MET A 157 50.52 -20.99 10.30
C MET A 157 51.01 -21.56 8.95
N GLY A 158 52.27 -21.87 8.78
CA GLY A 158 52.88 -22.52 7.62
C GLY A 158 52.91 -24.04 7.79
#